data_e566128600ce4aa3252931027a73bdfc
#
_entry.id   e566128600ce4aa3252931027a73bdfc
#
_cell.length_a   1.000
_cell.length_b   1.000
_cell.length_c   1.000
_cell.angle_alpha   90.00
_cell.angle_beta   90.00
_cell.angle_gamma   90.00
#
_symmetry.space_group_name_H-M   'P 1'
#
loop_
_entity.id
_entity.type
_entity.pdbx_description
1 polymer ?
#
loop_
_entity_poly.entity_id
_entity_poly.type
_entity_poly.pdbx_seq_one_letter_code
_entity_poly.pdbx_strand_id
1 'polypeptide(L)'
;MPTISDLIQNSGAIKHGKFKLASGVESSYYIDKYLFETQPEVLGPIADAIAEMLSGSELDVIAGPELGAVPLVTAVSVSYTHLTLPTNREV
;
A
#
# COMPACT_ATOMS: atom_id res chain seq x y z
N MET A 1 2.24 18.77 -4.90
CA MET A 1 2.28 17.51 -4.12
C MET A 1 2.33 16.34 -5.08
N PRO A 2 3.26 15.43 -4.92
CA PRO A 2 3.28 14.23 -5.75
C PRO A 2 2.06 13.36 -5.46
N THR A 3 1.54 12.73 -6.50
CA THR A 3 0.44 11.77 -6.37
C THR A 3 1.00 10.42 -5.93
N ILE A 4 0.11 9.51 -5.54
CA ILE A 4 0.51 8.12 -5.24
C ILE A 4 1.18 7.50 -6.47
N SER A 5 0.64 7.74 -7.65
CA SER A 5 1.23 7.26 -8.90
C SER A 5 2.66 7.77 -9.07
N ASP A 6 2.89 9.05 -8.81
CA ASP A 6 4.23 9.64 -8.90
C ASP A 6 5.19 8.99 -7.91
N LEU A 7 4.75 8.76 -6.68
CA LEU A 7 5.58 8.13 -5.65
C LEU A 7 5.98 6.71 -6.06
N ILE A 8 5.05 5.93 -6.59
CA ILE A 8 5.32 4.56 -7.04
C ILE A 8 6.29 4.58 -8.21
N GLN A 9 6.07 5.44 -9.19
CA GLN A 9 6.95 5.53 -10.37
C GLN A 9 8.36 5.95 -9.98
N ASN A 10 8.48 6.91 -9.08
CA ASN A 10 9.80 7.41 -8.65
C ASN A 10 10.52 6.46 -7.70
N SER A 11 9.83 5.48 -7.12
CA SER A 11 10.44 4.51 -6.22
C SER A 11 11.32 3.49 -6.93
N GLY A 12 11.18 3.37 -8.26
CA GLY A 12 11.85 2.33 -9.03
C GLY A 12 11.11 1.00 -9.01
N ALA A 13 9.92 0.95 -8.44
CA ALA A 13 9.16 -0.29 -8.31
C ALA A 13 8.56 -0.76 -9.64
N ILE A 14 8.33 0.15 -10.57
CA ILE A 14 7.79 -0.22 -11.88
C ILE A 14 8.95 -0.55 -12.80
N LYS A 15 9.00 -1.80 -13.23
CA LYS A 15 10.04 -2.29 -14.13
C LYS A 15 9.44 -2.54 -15.51
N HIS A 16 10.11 -2.03 -16.53
CA HIS A 16 9.66 -2.17 -17.91
C HIS A 16 10.45 -3.26 -18.62
N GLY A 17 9.79 -3.98 -19.51
CA GLY A 17 10.42 -5.09 -20.26
C GLY A 17 9.35 -6.07 -20.70
N LYS A 18 9.78 -7.31 -20.95
CA LYS A 18 8.86 -8.40 -21.26
C LYS A 18 8.78 -9.33 -20.06
N PHE A 19 7.61 -9.40 -19.46
CA PHE A 19 7.40 -10.25 -18.30
C PHE A 19 6.24 -11.20 -18.56
N LYS A 20 6.41 -12.46 -18.18
CA LYS A 20 5.34 -13.44 -18.21
C LYS A 20 4.76 -13.57 -16.82
N LEU A 21 3.49 -13.22 -16.67
CA LEU A 21 2.80 -13.28 -15.40
C LEU A 21 2.43 -14.72 -15.04
N ALA A 22 2.09 -14.95 -13.79
CA ALA A 22 1.68 -16.27 -13.31
C ALA A 22 0.48 -16.81 -14.09
N SER A 23 -0.39 -15.93 -14.58
CA SER A 23 -1.53 -16.30 -15.42
C SER A 23 -1.15 -16.76 -16.83
N GLY A 24 0.11 -16.60 -17.22
CA GLY A 24 0.60 -16.89 -18.58
C GLY A 24 0.50 -15.70 -19.53
N VAL A 25 -0.09 -14.60 -19.10
CA VAL A 25 -0.22 -13.39 -19.92
C VAL A 25 1.10 -12.64 -19.92
N GLU A 26 1.51 -12.11 -21.08
CA GLU A 26 2.69 -11.26 -21.18
C GLU A 26 2.33 -9.82 -20.82
N SER A 27 3.20 -9.16 -20.07
CA SER A 27 3.05 -7.75 -19.71
C SER A 27 4.29 -6.98 -20.08
N SER A 28 4.11 -5.70 -20.43
CA SER A 28 5.22 -4.80 -20.74
C SER A 28 5.79 -4.15 -19.48
N TYR A 29 5.21 -4.40 -18.34
CA TYR A 29 5.69 -3.85 -17.07
C TYR A 29 5.41 -4.82 -15.94
N TYR A 30 6.12 -4.60 -14.83
CA TYR A 30 5.96 -5.37 -13.61
C TYR A 30 6.15 -4.43 -12.42
N ILE A 31 5.32 -4.58 -11.41
CA ILE A 31 5.42 -3.78 -10.18
C ILE A 31 6.05 -4.64 -9.09
N ASP A 32 7.23 -4.21 -8.63
CA ASP A 32 7.92 -4.86 -7.53
C ASP A 32 7.46 -4.23 -6.22
N LYS A 33 6.47 -4.85 -5.58
CA LYS A 33 5.89 -4.30 -4.36
C LYS A 33 6.88 -4.23 -3.20
N TYR A 34 7.85 -5.13 -3.16
CA TYR A 34 8.85 -5.12 -2.09
C TYR A 34 9.70 -3.85 -2.12
N LEU A 35 9.94 -3.31 -3.30
CA LEU A 35 10.73 -2.09 -3.45
C LEU A 35 10.05 -0.91 -2.79
N PHE A 36 8.75 -0.70 -3.00
CA PHE A 36 8.08 0.42 -2.36
C PHE A 36 7.71 0.14 -0.91
N GLU A 37 7.49 -1.12 -0.54
CA GLU A 37 7.16 -1.48 0.84
C GLU A 37 8.31 -1.25 1.81
N THR A 38 9.55 -1.20 1.31
CA THR A 38 10.72 -0.92 2.14
C THR A 38 11.10 0.56 2.17
N GLN A 39 10.32 1.41 1.50
CA GLN A 39 10.56 2.85 1.45
C GLN A 39 9.43 3.56 2.22
N PRO A 40 9.69 4.03 3.45
CA PRO A 40 8.62 4.64 4.26
C PRO A 40 7.94 5.84 3.59
N GLU A 41 8.70 6.61 2.83
CA GLU A 41 8.19 7.78 2.11
C GLU A 41 7.20 7.41 1.00
N VAL A 42 7.15 6.14 0.60
CA VAL A 42 6.21 5.62 -0.38
C VAL A 42 5.13 4.79 0.32
N LEU A 43 5.53 3.90 1.21
CA LEU A 43 4.60 3.02 1.93
C LEU A 43 3.61 3.81 2.77
N GLY A 44 4.06 4.85 3.47
CA GLY A 44 3.19 5.66 4.31
C GLY A 44 2.01 6.27 3.55
N PRO A 45 2.27 7.05 2.50
CA PRO A 45 1.19 7.61 1.69
C PRO A 45 0.27 6.58 1.05
N ILE A 46 0.80 5.43 0.63
CA ILE A 46 -0.02 4.35 0.07
C ILE A 46 -0.94 3.79 1.14
N ALA A 47 -0.42 3.53 2.33
CA ALA A 47 -1.21 3.01 3.44
C ALA A 47 -2.30 4.00 3.84
N ASP A 48 -1.98 5.29 3.89
CA ASP A 48 -2.95 6.33 4.21
C ASP A 48 -4.06 6.39 3.16
N ALA A 49 -3.72 6.26 1.88
CA ALA A 49 -4.72 6.27 0.81
C ALA A 49 -5.67 5.07 0.92
N ILE A 50 -5.14 3.88 1.22
CA ILE A 50 -5.96 2.69 1.41
C ILE A 50 -6.84 2.84 2.63
N ALA A 51 -6.31 3.35 3.74
CA ALA A 51 -7.07 3.57 4.96
C ALA A 51 -8.21 4.57 4.73
N GLU A 52 -7.96 5.62 3.95
CA GLU A 52 -9.00 6.58 3.56
C GLU A 52 -10.15 5.90 2.81
N MET A 53 -9.81 4.99 1.90
CA MET A 53 -10.82 4.23 1.15
C MET A 53 -11.68 3.34 2.07
N LEU A 54 -11.11 2.90 3.19
CA LEU A 54 -11.77 2.02 4.14
C LEU A 54 -12.47 2.77 5.27
N SER A 55 -12.26 4.07 5.41
CA SER A 55 -12.68 4.84 6.58
C SER A 55 -14.19 4.88 6.79
N GLY A 56 -14.98 4.64 5.75
CA GLY A 56 -16.45 4.59 5.85
C GLY A 56 -16.99 3.23 6.29
N SER A 57 -16.13 2.24 6.49
CA SER A 57 -16.51 0.88 6.84
C SER A 57 -16.17 0.59 8.30
N GLU A 58 -16.96 -0.26 8.94
CA GLU A 58 -16.63 -0.79 10.26
C GLU A 58 -15.83 -2.08 10.05
N LEU A 59 -14.57 -2.04 10.45
CA LEU A 59 -13.65 -3.16 10.25
C LEU A 59 -13.13 -3.64 11.59
N ASP A 60 -13.14 -4.96 11.78
CA ASP A 60 -12.52 -5.60 12.93
C ASP A 60 -11.09 -6.06 12.59
N VAL A 61 -10.88 -6.50 11.36
CA VAL A 61 -9.63 -7.11 10.95
C VAL A 61 -9.30 -6.69 9.51
N ILE A 62 -8.02 -6.46 9.24
CA ILE A 62 -7.49 -6.26 7.91
C ILE A 62 -6.52 -7.39 7.63
N ALA A 63 -6.68 -8.05 6.49
CA ALA A 63 -5.87 -9.20 6.12
C ALA A 63 -5.31 -9.02 4.71
N GLY A 64 -4.16 -9.62 4.46
CA GLY A 64 -3.55 -9.64 3.15
C GLY A 64 -2.89 -10.98 2.89
N PRO A 65 -2.69 -11.35 1.62
CA PRO A 65 -2.14 -12.65 1.26
C PRO A 65 -0.63 -12.70 1.49
N GLU A 66 -0.15 -13.84 1.97
CA GLU A 66 1.25 -14.19 2.09
C GLU A 66 2.12 -13.22 2.89
N LEU A 67 3.39 -13.58 3.05
CA LEU A 67 4.36 -12.81 3.82
C LEU A 67 4.63 -11.44 3.21
N GLY A 68 4.58 -11.34 1.88
CA GLY A 68 4.82 -10.08 1.17
C GLY A 68 3.80 -8.99 1.47
N ALA A 69 2.62 -9.33 1.99
CA ALA A 69 1.62 -8.34 2.36
C ALA A 69 1.79 -7.80 3.79
N VAL A 70 2.68 -8.38 4.59
CA VAL A 70 2.81 -8.02 6.01
C VAL A 70 3.09 -6.53 6.23
N PRO A 71 4.08 -5.91 5.55
CA PRO A 71 4.34 -4.48 5.76
C PRO A 71 3.14 -3.62 5.39
N LEU A 72 2.49 -3.92 4.28
CA LEU A 72 1.36 -3.13 3.80
C LEU A 72 0.15 -3.25 4.72
N VAL A 73 -0.21 -4.47 5.11
CA VAL A 73 -1.33 -4.70 6.03
C VAL A 73 -1.09 -4.01 7.37
N THR A 74 0.12 -4.10 7.88
CA THR A 74 0.50 -3.47 9.14
C THR A 74 0.38 -1.94 9.03
N ALA A 75 0.93 -1.35 7.99
CA ALA A 75 0.87 0.09 7.78
C ALA A 75 -0.57 0.58 7.60
N VAL A 76 -1.39 -0.15 6.84
CA VAL A 76 -2.80 0.19 6.65
C VAL A 76 -3.56 0.09 7.98
N SER A 77 -3.29 -0.93 8.78
CA SER A 77 -3.96 -1.11 10.06
C SER A 77 -3.67 0.05 11.01
N VAL A 78 -2.43 0.50 11.06
CA VAL A 78 -2.04 1.64 11.89
C VAL A 78 -2.73 2.92 11.40
N SER A 79 -2.69 3.17 10.11
CA SER A 79 -3.30 4.35 9.52
C SER A 79 -4.82 4.36 9.72
N TYR A 80 -5.48 3.23 9.50
CA TYR A 80 -6.92 3.09 9.72
C TYR A 80 -7.29 3.37 11.17
N THR A 81 -6.50 2.84 12.11
CA THR A 81 -6.73 3.07 13.54
C THR A 81 -6.68 4.56 13.86
N HIS A 82 -5.70 5.27 13.34
CA HIS A 82 -5.60 6.72 13.55
C HIS A 82 -6.78 7.48 12.98
N LEU A 83 -7.25 7.11 11.78
CA LEU A 83 -8.38 7.79 11.15
C LEU A 83 -9.69 7.58 11.91
N THR A 84 -9.85 6.45 12.59
CA THR A 84 -11.10 6.09 13.26
C THR A 84 -11.10 6.38 14.74
N LEU A 85 -9.98 6.83 15.30
CA LEU A 85 -9.93 7.21 16.71
C LEU A 85 -10.69 8.51 16.97
N PRO A 86 -11.30 8.66 18.16
CA PRO A 86 -11.92 9.93 18.51
C PRO A 86 -10.91 11.08 18.47
N THR A 87 -11.37 12.23 17.95
CA THR A 87 -10.49 13.39 17.75
C THR A 87 -10.04 14.02 19.06
N ASN A 88 -10.80 13.84 20.12
CA ASN A 88 -10.51 14.44 21.42
C ASN A 88 -10.07 13.43 22.47
N ARG A 89 -9.55 12.30 22.03
CA ARG A 89 -9.16 11.27 22.98
C ARG A 89 -8.03 11.76 23.89
N GLU A 90 -8.13 11.34 25.11
CA GLU A 90 -7.09 11.59 26.08
C GLU A 90 -6.10 10.44 26.11
N VAL A 91 -4.91 10.76 26.42
CA VAL A 91 -3.84 9.78 26.44
C VAL A 91 -3.35 9.56 27.86
#